data_889ed140091fe98fa5555c001072409e
#
_entry.id   889ed140091fe98fa5555c001072409e
#
_cell.length_a   1.000
_cell.length_b   1.000
_cell.length_c   1.000
_cell.angle_alpha   90.00
_cell.angle_beta   90.00
_cell.angle_gamma   90.00
#
_symmetry.space_group_name_H-M   'P 1'
#
loop_
_entity.id
_entity.type
_entity.pdbx_description
1 polymer ?
#
loop_
_entity_poly.entity_id
_entity_poly.type
_entity_poly.pdbx_seq_one_letter_code
_entity_poly.pdbx_strand_id
1 'polypeptide(L)'
;MKKFIAESEESKKILNIVQVSANLPINVLVRGEEGVGKKLLAKEILPNTVHLDGRFLEQSIANNSINIDQYKELIITDIHQVLNKKEFLLHLSSIKVVATSQTNVKDIEEQFAIKVDISPLKNRKEDLLAISQIYINSANEIYNSNISLSQIQTDISKNGISLKKSIYKNTLLNSMDDEDINTALEKFISNKLESENTYKYFLKVIEIPLLNVAKEKFKSQLQMATKLNLNRITLRKKIEQYFGNNND
;
A
#
# COMPACT_ATOMS: atom_id res chain seq x y z
N MET A 1 -3.54 11.04 3.17
CA MET A 1 -4.75 11.23 2.35
C MET A 1 -5.97 11.06 3.25
N LYS A 2 -6.87 12.05 3.28
CA LYS A 2 -8.05 12.06 4.19
C LYS A 2 -9.38 11.84 3.46
N LYS A 3 -9.42 12.02 2.13
CA LYS A 3 -10.63 11.92 1.30
C LYS A 3 -10.50 10.82 0.24
N PHE A 4 -11.63 10.31 -0.23
CA PHE A 4 -11.69 9.46 -1.41
C PHE A 4 -11.45 10.32 -2.66
N ILE A 5 -10.54 9.90 -3.53
CA ILE A 5 -10.23 10.61 -4.78
C ILE A 5 -11.12 10.05 -5.89
N ALA A 6 -11.81 10.94 -6.59
CA ALA A 6 -12.79 10.60 -7.61
C ALA A 6 -12.59 11.49 -8.86
N GLU A 7 -11.55 11.21 -9.63
CA GLU A 7 -11.27 11.88 -10.89
C GLU A 7 -11.83 11.10 -12.09
N SER A 8 -11.84 9.77 -12.00
CA SER A 8 -12.46 8.91 -13.02
C SER A 8 -14.00 9.02 -13.01
N GLU A 9 -14.61 8.82 -14.16
CA GLU A 9 -16.08 8.87 -14.29
C GLU A 9 -16.79 7.83 -13.41
N GLU A 10 -16.20 6.65 -13.24
CA GLU A 10 -16.69 5.61 -12.34
C GLU A 10 -16.68 6.11 -10.89
N SER A 11 -15.57 6.66 -10.44
CA SER A 11 -15.42 7.15 -9.05
C SER A 11 -16.31 8.37 -8.77
N LYS A 12 -16.53 9.25 -9.75
CA LYS A 12 -17.47 10.36 -9.64
C LYS A 12 -18.91 9.87 -9.44
N LYS A 13 -19.33 8.85 -10.22
CA LYS A 13 -20.64 8.22 -10.05
C LYS A 13 -20.81 7.59 -8.67
N ILE A 14 -19.78 6.88 -8.22
CA ILE A 14 -19.74 6.30 -6.87
C ILE A 14 -19.88 7.38 -5.80
N LEU A 15 -19.12 8.47 -5.91
CA LEU A 15 -19.17 9.57 -4.96
C LEU A 15 -20.54 10.23 -4.90
N ASN A 16 -21.21 10.40 -6.04
CA ASN A 16 -22.59 10.93 -6.09
C ASN A 16 -23.58 10.02 -5.35
N ILE A 17 -23.50 8.69 -5.56
CA ILE A 17 -24.33 7.72 -4.83
C ILE A 17 -24.10 7.84 -3.32
N VAL A 18 -22.85 7.96 -2.91
CA VAL A 18 -22.43 8.09 -1.52
C VAL A 18 -22.97 9.37 -0.89
N GLN A 19 -22.90 10.51 -1.57
CA GLN A 19 -23.43 11.78 -1.08
C GLN A 19 -24.94 11.74 -0.85
N VAL A 20 -25.68 11.09 -1.74
CA VAL A 20 -27.13 10.87 -1.56
C VAL A 20 -27.39 9.95 -0.36
N SER A 21 -26.60 8.88 -0.22
CA SER A 21 -26.74 7.90 0.87
C SER A 21 -26.48 8.49 2.26
N ALA A 22 -25.62 9.50 2.36
CA ALA A 22 -25.24 10.11 3.63
C ALA A 22 -26.46 10.63 4.43
N ASN A 23 -27.44 11.18 3.74
CA ASN A 23 -28.62 11.77 4.35
C ASN A 23 -29.80 10.79 4.54
N LEU A 24 -29.66 9.54 4.14
CA LEU A 24 -30.72 8.53 4.23
C LEU A 24 -30.45 7.57 5.39
N PRO A 25 -31.50 7.12 6.12
CA PRO A 25 -31.37 6.14 7.20
C PRO A 25 -31.32 4.72 6.64
N ILE A 26 -30.38 4.45 5.74
CA ILE A 26 -30.24 3.16 5.06
C ILE A 26 -28.83 2.61 5.21
N ASN A 27 -28.70 1.30 5.21
CA ASN A 27 -27.43 0.60 5.25
C ASN A 27 -26.75 0.60 3.88
N VAL A 28 -25.42 0.78 3.88
CA VAL A 28 -24.60 0.82 2.67
C VAL A 28 -23.48 -0.21 2.77
N LEU A 29 -23.31 -1.01 1.72
CA LEU A 29 -22.20 -1.96 1.60
C LEU A 29 -21.21 -1.46 0.55
N VAL A 30 -19.95 -1.26 0.96
CA VAL A 30 -18.83 -0.86 0.10
C VAL A 30 -17.91 -2.04 -0.12
N ARG A 31 -17.79 -2.51 -1.36
CA ARG A 31 -16.97 -3.67 -1.73
C ARG A 31 -15.78 -3.28 -2.60
N GLY A 32 -14.79 -4.14 -2.64
CA GLY A 32 -13.63 -4.03 -3.52
C GLY A 32 -12.37 -4.61 -2.88
N GLU A 33 -11.30 -4.70 -3.67
CA GLU A 33 -10.02 -5.25 -3.25
C GLU A 33 -9.39 -4.47 -2.08
N GLU A 34 -8.34 -5.03 -1.49
CA GLU A 34 -7.51 -4.34 -0.51
C GLU A 34 -6.90 -3.06 -1.12
N GLY A 35 -6.93 -1.96 -0.39
CA GLY A 35 -6.28 -0.71 -0.82
C GLY A 35 -7.04 0.15 -1.84
N VAL A 36 -8.23 -0.25 -2.31
CA VAL A 36 -9.02 0.55 -3.29
C VAL A 36 -9.65 1.82 -2.74
N GLY A 37 -9.70 1.98 -1.40
CA GLY A 37 -10.24 3.16 -0.75
C GLY A 37 -11.58 2.97 -0.04
N LYS A 38 -12.05 1.73 0.21
CA LYS A 38 -13.33 1.43 0.88
C LYS A 38 -13.54 2.22 2.17
N LYS A 39 -12.52 2.24 3.06
CA LYS A 39 -12.60 2.96 4.35
C LYS A 39 -12.69 4.48 4.15
N LEU A 40 -12.08 5.02 3.09
CA LEU A 40 -12.20 6.44 2.76
C LEU A 40 -13.60 6.77 2.28
N LEU A 41 -14.16 5.93 1.39
CA LEU A 41 -15.51 6.10 0.90
C LEU A 41 -16.56 5.96 2.01
N ALA A 42 -16.40 5.01 2.92
CA ALA A 42 -17.26 4.88 4.11
C ALA A 42 -17.26 6.15 4.97
N LYS A 43 -16.10 6.82 5.11
CA LYS A 43 -15.98 8.12 5.80
C LYS A 43 -16.66 9.27 5.07
N GLU A 44 -16.78 9.23 3.75
CA GLU A 44 -17.56 10.23 3.03
C GLU A 44 -19.07 10.10 3.33
N ILE A 45 -19.55 8.87 3.64
CA ILE A 45 -20.94 8.63 4.05
C ILE A 45 -21.18 9.06 5.49
N LEU A 46 -20.28 8.67 6.39
CA LEU A 46 -20.38 8.90 7.84
C LEU A 46 -19.08 9.51 8.39
N PRO A 47 -18.85 10.83 8.20
CA PRO A 47 -17.53 11.45 8.42
C PRO A 47 -17.06 11.46 9.88
N ASN A 48 -17.97 11.52 10.84
CA ASN A 48 -17.64 11.66 12.27
C ASN A 48 -17.97 10.40 13.09
N THR A 49 -18.15 9.27 12.41
CA THR A 49 -18.63 8.04 13.02
C THR A 49 -17.49 7.12 13.43
N VAL A 50 -17.73 6.34 14.49
CA VAL A 50 -16.79 5.33 14.98
C VAL A 50 -16.62 4.22 13.95
N HIS A 51 -15.37 3.80 13.76
CA HIS A 51 -14.99 2.67 12.91
C HIS A 51 -14.64 1.48 13.77
N LEU A 52 -15.34 0.38 13.60
CA LEU A 52 -15.05 -0.87 14.28
C LEU A 52 -14.76 -1.97 13.25
N ASP A 53 -13.81 -2.82 13.60
CA ASP A 53 -13.55 -4.03 12.83
C ASP A 53 -14.70 -5.02 13.06
N GLY A 54 -15.19 -5.67 11.99
CA GLY A 54 -16.36 -6.55 12.08
C GLY A 54 -16.14 -7.73 13.02
N ARG A 55 -14.95 -8.33 12.99
CA ARG A 55 -14.59 -9.46 13.87
C ARG A 55 -14.49 -9.04 15.33
N PHE A 56 -13.83 -7.91 15.57
CA PHE A 56 -13.72 -7.33 16.91
C PHE A 56 -15.11 -7.00 17.49
N LEU A 57 -15.97 -6.37 16.69
CA LEU A 57 -17.32 -5.99 17.12
C LEU A 57 -18.18 -7.21 17.42
N GLU A 58 -18.14 -8.27 16.58
CA GLU A 58 -18.83 -9.53 16.81
C GLU A 58 -18.44 -10.13 18.17
N GLN A 59 -17.14 -10.22 18.47
CA GLN A 59 -16.63 -10.71 19.74
C GLN A 59 -17.05 -9.85 20.92
N SER A 60 -17.05 -8.54 20.74
CA SER A 60 -17.41 -7.58 21.78
C SER A 60 -18.89 -7.62 22.13
N ILE A 61 -19.76 -7.88 21.15
CA ILE A 61 -21.20 -8.10 21.36
C ILE A 61 -21.39 -9.42 22.15
N ALA A 62 -20.76 -10.51 21.69
CA ALA A 62 -20.88 -11.82 22.33
C ALA A 62 -20.42 -11.81 23.80
N ASN A 63 -19.43 -11.01 24.14
CA ASN A 63 -18.88 -10.88 25.49
C ASN A 63 -19.54 -9.75 26.33
N ASN A 64 -20.58 -9.07 25.81
CA ASN A 64 -21.21 -7.91 26.43
C ASN A 64 -20.23 -6.81 26.83
N SER A 65 -19.11 -6.66 26.10
CA SER A 65 -18.08 -5.66 26.38
C SER A 65 -18.34 -4.30 25.70
N ILE A 66 -19.28 -4.25 24.75
CA ILE A 66 -19.73 -3.04 24.08
C ILE A 66 -21.26 -2.92 24.22
N ASN A 67 -21.73 -1.76 24.66
CA ASN A 67 -23.14 -1.41 24.57
C ASN A 67 -23.43 -0.81 23.18
N ILE A 68 -24.16 -1.55 22.35
CA ILE A 68 -24.52 -1.16 20.99
C ILE A 68 -25.51 0.01 20.97
N ASP A 69 -26.41 0.12 21.94
CA ASP A 69 -27.46 1.14 21.99
C ASP A 69 -26.94 2.57 22.11
N GLN A 70 -25.66 2.72 22.47
CA GLN A 70 -25.02 4.05 22.49
C GLN A 70 -24.72 4.62 21.09
N TYR A 71 -24.76 3.79 20.04
CA TYR A 71 -24.44 4.20 18.67
C TYR A 71 -25.73 4.41 17.87
N LYS A 72 -25.83 5.53 17.15
CA LYS A 72 -26.86 5.76 16.15
C LYS A 72 -26.45 5.31 14.76
N GLU A 73 -25.15 5.32 14.51
CA GLU A 73 -24.53 4.94 13.24
C GLU A 73 -23.13 4.36 13.48
N LEU A 74 -22.72 3.40 12.65
CA LEU A 74 -21.42 2.74 12.71
C LEU A 74 -20.84 2.50 11.33
N ILE A 75 -19.50 2.61 11.24
CA ILE A 75 -18.74 2.07 10.11
C ILE A 75 -18.13 0.74 10.54
N ILE A 76 -18.51 -0.34 9.85
CA ILE A 76 -18.00 -1.68 10.13
C ILE A 76 -17.02 -2.06 9.04
N THR A 77 -15.76 -2.23 9.41
CA THR A 77 -14.72 -2.63 8.45
C THR A 77 -14.62 -4.14 8.37
N ASP A 78 -14.39 -4.63 7.15
CA ASP A 78 -14.11 -6.05 6.88
C ASP A 78 -15.19 -7.02 7.37
N ILE A 79 -16.47 -6.67 7.15
CA ILE A 79 -17.66 -7.47 7.58
C ILE A 79 -17.61 -8.92 7.05
N HIS A 80 -16.85 -9.21 5.99
CA HIS A 80 -16.68 -10.57 5.49
C HIS A 80 -15.97 -11.51 6.49
N GLN A 81 -15.27 -10.95 7.47
CA GLN A 81 -14.58 -11.70 8.52
C GLN A 81 -15.51 -12.11 9.71
N VAL A 82 -16.69 -11.52 9.80
CA VAL A 82 -17.72 -11.91 10.78
C VAL A 82 -18.16 -13.34 10.52
N LEU A 83 -18.28 -14.18 11.54
CA LEU A 83 -18.66 -15.59 11.39
C LEU A 83 -20.16 -15.75 11.15
N ASN A 84 -20.97 -15.22 12.06
CA ASN A 84 -22.43 -15.30 11.98
C ASN A 84 -23.03 -13.94 11.57
N LYS A 85 -22.86 -13.58 10.29
CA LYS A 85 -23.24 -12.27 9.77
C LYS A 85 -24.72 -11.94 9.95
N LYS A 86 -25.62 -12.90 9.80
CA LYS A 86 -27.06 -12.67 9.93
C LYS A 86 -27.44 -12.26 11.35
N GLU A 87 -27.02 -13.03 12.33
CA GLU A 87 -27.26 -12.75 13.75
C GLU A 87 -26.57 -11.43 14.16
N PHE A 88 -25.33 -11.25 13.74
CA PHE A 88 -24.58 -10.01 13.97
C PHE A 88 -25.33 -8.76 13.49
N LEU A 89 -25.90 -8.78 12.30
CA LEU A 89 -26.66 -7.65 11.76
C LEU A 89 -28.03 -7.47 12.43
N LEU A 90 -28.63 -8.53 12.99
CA LEU A 90 -29.85 -8.38 13.79
C LEU A 90 -29.61 -7.55 15.05
N HIS A 91 -28.45 -7.70 15.70
CA HIS A 91 -28.05 -6.83 16.82
C HIS A 91 -27.88 -5.37 16.44
N LEU A 92 -27.67 -5.07 15.15
CA LEU A 92 -27.44 -3.73 14.62
C LEU A 92 -28.68 -3.15 13.90
N SER A 93 -29.85 -3.79 14.03
CA SER A 93 -31.06 -3.43 13.25
C SER A 93 -31.58 -2.01 13.51
N SER A 94 -31.29 -1.44 14.68
CA SER A 94 -31.66 -0.06 15.07
C SER A 94 -30.63 1.00 14.67
N ILE A 95 -29.50 0.59 14.06
CA ILE A 95 -28.32 1.44 13.80
C ILE A 95 -28.13 1.55 12.29
N LYS A 96 -27.82 2.76 11.78
CA LYS A 96 -27.35 2.93 10.40
C LYS A 96 -25.95 2.36 10.25
N VAL A 97 -25.80 1.38 9.35
CA VAL A 97 -24.53 0.69 9.13
C VAL A 97 -23.95 0.99 7.76
N VAL A 98 -22.70 1.43 7.73
CA VAL A 98 -21.88 1.44 6.52
C VAL A 98 -20.81 0.35 6.66
N ALA A 99 -20.95 -0.74 5.92
CA ALA A 99 -20.03 -1.87 5.99
C ALA A 99 -19.04 -1.87 4.82
N THR A 100 -17.80 -2.35 5.09
CA THR A 100 -16.83 -2.62 4.01
C THR A 100 -16.56 -4.11 3.90
N SER A 101 -16.34 -4.60 2.66
CA SER A 101 -15.99 -6.00 2.40
C SER A 101 -14.96 -6.13 1.28
N GLN A 102 -14.09 -7.14 1.36
CA GLN A 102 -13.19 -7.50 0.26
C GLN A 102 -13.81 -8.53 -0.68
N THR A 103 -14.77 -9.27 -0.20
CA THR A 103 -15.45 -10.35 -0.94
C THR A 103 -16.95 -10.15 -0.97
N ASN A 104 -17.63 -10.87 -1.82
CA ASN A 104 -19.08 -10.95 -1.80
C ASN A 104 -19.58 -11.57 -0.50
N VAL A 105 -20.64 -11.00 0.05
CA VAL A 105 -21.29 -11.43 1.29
C VAL A 105 -22.79 -11.71 1.01
N LYS A 106 -23.03 -12.58 0.03
CA LYS A 106 -24.37 -12.88 -0.53
C LYS A 106 -25.44 -13.18 0.52
N ASP A 107 -25.03 -13.78 1.62
CA ASP A 107 -25.88 -14.17 2.75
C ASP A 107 -26.51 -12.98 3.50
N ILE A 108 -25.97 -11.78 3.33
CA ILE A 108 -26.43 -10.56 4.01
C ILE A 108 -26.62 -9.35 3.07
N GLU A 109 -26.39 -9.53 1.78
CA GLU A 109 -26.49 -8.40 0.81
C GLU A 109 -27.87 -7.72 0.80
N GLU A 110 -28.92 -8.48 1.08
CA GLU A 110 -30.31 -7.96 1.13
C GLU A 110 -30.54 -6.96 2.27
N GLN A 111 -29.69 -6.96 3.29
CA GLN A 111 -29.77 -6.02 4.41
C GLN A 111 -29.16 -4.66 4.12
N PHE A 112 -28.53 -4.50 2.94
CA PHE A 112 -27.97 -3.26 2.45
C PHE A 112 -28.75 -2.73 1.26
N ALA A 113 -29.41 -1.59 1.45
CA ALA A 113 -30.21 -0.96 0.40
C ALA A 113 -29.33 -0.45 -0.76
N ILE A 114 -28.11 -0.02 -0.45
CA ILE A 114 -27.13 0.43 -1.44
C ILE A 114 -25.88 -0.44 -1.36
N LYS A 115 -25.41 -0.85 -2.53
CA LYS A 115 -24.19 -1.63 -2.72
C LYS A 115 -23.30 -0.88 -3.69
N VAL A 116 -22.07 -0.62 -3.28
CA VAL A 116 -21.07 0.11 -4.06
C VAL A 116 -19.84 -0.75 -4.25
N ASP A 117 -19.50 -1.01 -5.50
CA ASP A 117 -18.29 -1.74 -5.87
C ASP A 117 -17.21 -0.75 -6.34
N ILE A 118 -16.05 -0.77 -5.71
CA ILE A 118 -14.91 0.05 -6.09
C ILE A 118 -13.94 -0.79 -6.91
N SER A 119 -13.75 -0.43 -8.17
CA SER A 119 -12.80 -1.09 -9.06
C SER A 119 -11.35 -0.91 -8.59
N PRO A 120 -10.45 -1.87 -8.91
CA PRO A 120 -9.01 -1.72 -8.69
C PRO A 120 -8.45 -0.47 -9.36
N LEU A 121 -7.40 0.13 -8.79
CA LEU A 121 -6.76 1.36 -9.31
C LEU A 121 -6.25 1.21 -10.76
N LYS A 122 -5.85 0.01 -11.16
CA LYS A 122 -5.44 -0.27 -12.55
C LYS A 122 -6.53 0.06 -13.58
N ASN A 123 -7.79 0.02 -13.18
CA ASN A 123 -8.96 0.31 -14.03
C ASN A 123 -9.42 1.77 -13.93
N ARG A 124 -8.88 2.53 -12.98
CA ARG A 124 -9.23 3.94 -12.70
C ARG A 124 -8.00 4.83 -12.90
N LYS A 125 -7.59 5.03 -14.16
CA LYS A 125 -6.31 5.68 -14.52
C LYS A 125 -6.22 7.13 -14.02
N GLU A 126 -7.31 7.88 -14.11
CA GLU A 126 -7.36 9.28 -13.66
C GLU A 126 -7.19 9.38 -12.16
N ASP A 127 -7.85 8.50 -11.40
CA ASP A 127 -7.67 8.41 -9.94
C ASP A 127 -6.24 8.00 -9.59
N LEU A 128 -5.68 7.01 -10.31
CA LEU A 128 -4.31 6.55 -10.10
C LEU A 128 -3.31 7.70 -10.26
N LEU A 129 -3.45 8.51 -11.31
CA LEU A 129 -2.59 9.67 -11.53
C LEU A 129 -2.74 10.71 -10.40
N ALA A 130 -3.97 11.06 -10.04
CA ALA A 130 -4.23 12.04 -8.98
C ALA A 130 -3.71 11.57 -7.61
N ILE A 131 -3.95 10.30 -7.26
CA ILE A 131 -3.44 9.70 -6.01
C ILE A 131 -1.90 9.65 -6.01
N SER A 132 -1.29 9.28 -7.15
CA SER A 132 0.17 9.26 -7.29
C SER A 132 0.78 10.64 -7.10
N GLN A 133 0.15 11.68 -7.68
CA GLN A 133 0.61 13.07 -7.52
C GLN A 133 0.51 13.54 -6.06
N ILE A 134 -0.55 13.18 -5.35
CA ILE A 134 -0.70 13.49 -3.93
C ILE A 134 0.41 12.80 -3.11
N TYR A 135 0.71 11.54 -3.41
CA TYR A 135 1.73 10.80 -2.66
C TYR A 135 3.14 11.31 -2.95
N ILE A 136 3.49 11.64 -4.22
CA ILE A 136 4.82 12.15 -4.54
C ILE A 136 5.05 13.54 -3.93
N ASN A 137 4.05 14.42 -3.97
CA ASN A 137 4.14 15.73 -3.32
C ASN A 137 4.37 15.58 -1.82
N SER A 138 3.60 14.73 -1.15
CA SER A 138 3.76 14.48 0.28
C SER A 138 5.10 13.81 0.62
N ALA A 139 5.62 12.91 -0.24
CA ALA A 139 6.92 12.30 -0.05
C ALA A 139 8.06 13.34 -0.24
N ASN A 140 7.95 14.21 -1.23
CA ASN A 140 8.91 15.29 -1.47
C ASN A 140 8.98 16.28 -0.29
N GLU A 141 7.83 16.63 0.29
CA GLU A 141 7.78 17.46 1.51
C GLU A 141 8.49 16.78 2.69
N ILE A 142 8.25 15.49 2.90
CA ILE A 142 8.83 14.73 4.02
C ILE A 142 10.35 14.57 3.87
N TYR A 143 10.82 14.28 2.66
CA TYR A 143 12.23 13.98 2.39
C TYR A 143 13.01 15.19 1.86
N ASN A 144 12.41 16.38 1.86
CA ASN A 144 12.99 17.61 1.32
C ASN A 144 13.60 17.42 -0.08
N SER A 145 12.85 16.79 -0.97
CA SER A 145 13.27 16.39 -2.31
C SER A 145 12.38 16.99 -3.40
N ASN A 146 12.78 16.87 -4.65
CA ASN A 146 12.02 17.33 -5.81
C ASN A 146 12.00 16.25 -6.90
N ILE A 147 11.60 15.05 -6.52
CA ILE A 147 11.52 13.88 -7.39
C ILE A 147 10.18 13.89 -8.15
N SER A 148 10.20 13.62 -9.45
CA SER A 148 8.99 13.47 -10.27
C SER A 148 8.55 12.01 -10.38
N LEU A 149 7.26 11.78 -10.66
CA LEU A 149 6.72 10.42 -10.83
C LEU A 149 7.41 9.65 -11.98
N SER A 150 7.91 10.35 -13.01
CA SER A 150 8.64 9.73 -14.12
C SER A 150 10.01 9.16 -13.74
N GLN A 151 10.56 9.55 -12.60
CA GLN A 151 11.87 9.12 -12.11
C GLN A 151 11.78 7.90 -11.18
N ILE A 152 10.57 7.45 -10.82
CA ILE A 152 10.36 6.37 -9.89
C ILE A 152 9.49 5.25 -10.47
N GLN A 153 9.74 4.04 -10.01
CA GLN A 153 8.89 2.89 -10.32
C GLN A 153 7.78 2.76 -9.27
N THR A 154 6.54 2.70 -9.71
CA THR A 154 5.37 2.53 -8.84
C THR A 154 4.87 1.09 -8.82
N ASP A 155 4.33 0.65 -7.68
CA ASP A 155 3.69 -0.65 -7.50
C ASP A 155 2.21 -0.44 -7.15
N ILE A 156 1.31 -1.05 -7.92
CA ILE A 156 -0.14 -1.00 -7.71
C ILE A 156 -0.74 -2.37 -7.38
N SER A 157 0.07 -3.37 -7.06
CA SER A 157 -0.37 -4.75 -6.79
C SER A 157 -1.41 -4.85 -5.66
N LYS A 158 -1.33 -3.95 -4.67
CA LYS A 158 -2.31 -3.76 -3.58
C LYS A 158 -2.92 -2.37 -3.62
N ASN A 159 -3.25 -1.91 -4.82
CA ASN A 159 -3.88 -0.62 -5.06
C ASN A 159 -3.15 0.54 -4.34
N GLY A 160 -3.88 1.40 -3.60
CA GLY A 160 -3.30 2.56 -2.91
C GLY A 160 -2.29 2.23 -1.80
N ILE A 161 -2.30 1.02 -1.26
CA ILE A 161 -1.35 0.61 -0.20
C ILE A 161 0.04 0.42 -0.79
N SER A 162 0.17 -0.43 -1.83
CA SER A 162 1.45 -0.65 -2.50
C SER A 162 1.92 0.58 -3.26
N LEU A 163 1.00 1.32 -3.87
CA LEU A 163 1.29 2.59 -4.54
C LEU A 163 1.95 3.59 -3.58
N LYS A 164 1.35 3.84 -2.43
CA LYS A 164 1.93 4.72 -1.41
C LYS A 164 3.32 4.23 -0.99
N LYS A 165 3.42 2.95 -0.63
CA LYS A 165 4.68 2.35 -0.17
C LYS A 165 5.79 2.47 -1.21
N SER A 166 5.51 2.19 -2.48
CA SER A 166 6.50 2.27 -3.56
C SER A 166 6.94 3.71 -3.82
N ILE A 167 6.01 4.67 -3.87
CA ILE A 167 6.34 6.09 -4.07
C ILE A 167 7.24 6.60 -2.94
N TYR A 168 6.84 6.42 -1.68
CA TYR A 168 7.63 6.90 -0.53
C TYR A 168 9.00 6.24 -0.47
N LYS A 169 9.08 4.91 -0.70
CA LYS A 169 10.34 4.19 -0.73
C LYS A 169 11.26 4.71 -1.84
N ASN A 170 10.75 4.85 -3.07
CA ASN A 170 11.57 5.28 -4.19
C ASN A 170 11.97 6.76 -4.07
N THR A 171 11.10 7.62 -3.55
CA THR A 171 11.45 9.02 -3.27
C THR A 171 12.58 9.10 -2.25
N LEU A 172 12.48 8.38 -1.13
CA LEU A 172 13.56 8.30 -0.14
C LEU A 172 14.88 7.84 -0.77
N LEU A 173 14.87 6.70 -1.50
CA LEU A 173 16.09 6.17 -2.12
C LEU A 173 16.72 7.11 -3.15
N ASN A 174 15.93 7.91 -3.86
CA ASN A 174 16.44 8.89 -4.82
C ASN A 174 16.87 10.22 -4.18
N SER A 175 16.48 10.48 -2.92
CA SER A 175 16.89 11.69 -2.19
C SER A 175 18.10 11.48 -1.28
N MET A 176 18.53 10.23 -1.06
CA MET A 176 19.69 9.90 -0.22
C MET A 176 20.99 10.40 -0.86
N ASP A 177 21.79 11.06 -0.06
CA ASP A 177 23.18 11.41 -0.39
C ASP A 177 24.19 10.37 0.15
N ASP A 178 25.48 10.62 -0.02
CA ASP A 178 26.56 9.72 0.40
C ASP A 178 26.59 9.56 1.94
N GLU A 179 26.25 10.59 2.71
CA GLU A 179 26.21 10.57 4.17
C GLU A 179 25.02 9.72 4.67
N ASP A 180 23.86 9.86 4.06
CA ASP A 180 22.68 9.03 4.32
C ASP A 180 22.94 7.55 4.06
N ILE A 181 23.60 7.26 2.91
CA ILE A 181 23.97 5.90 2.52
C ILE A 181 24.97 5.30 3.53
N ASN A 182 26.01 6.06 3.93
CA ASN A 182 26.97 5.63 4.92
C ASN A 182 26.30 5.34 6.26
N THR A 183 25.45 6.23 6.74
CA THR A 183 24.68 6.06 7.99
C THR A 183 23.81 4.81 7.93
N ALA A 184 23.11 4.57 6.81
CA ALA A 184 22.28 3.39 6.62
C ALA A 184 23.14 2.09 6.62
N LEU A 185 24.31 2.12 5.98
CA LEU A 185 25.25 1.00 5.96
C LEU A 185 25.83 0.71 7.34
N GLU A 186 26.24 1.74 8.08
CA GLU A 186 26.75 1.58 9.45
C GLU A 186 25.70 0.92 10.36
N LYS A 187 24.45 1.38 10.30
CA LYS A 187 23.33 0.79 11.03
C LYS A 187 23.06 -0.64 10.62
N PHE A 188 23.10 -0.94 9.31
CA PHE A 188 22.95 -2.30 8.80
C PHE A 188 24.06 -3.21 9.30
N ILE A 189 25.33 -2.77 9.22
CA ILE A 189 26.50 -3.51 9.68
C ILE A 189 26.42 -3.74 11.20
N SER A 190 26.13 -2.72 11.99
CA SER A 190 26.01 -2.82 13.44
C SER A 190 24.98 -3.89 13.85
N ASN A 191 23.81 -3.91 13.20
CA ASN A 191 22.76 -4.90 13.48
C ASN A 191 23.12 -6.33 13.07
N LYS A 192 24.14 -6.51 12.20
CA LYS A 192 24.52 -7.82 11.63
C LYS A 192 25.87 -8.33 12.10
N LEU A 193 26.72 -7.46 12.63
CA LEU A 193 28.08 -7.81 13.01
C LEU A 193 28.15 -8.79 14.19
N GLU A 194 27.14 -8.77 15.07
CA GLU A 194 27.01 -9.71 16.20
C GLU A 194 26.60 -11.13 15.78
N SER A 195 26.07 -11.30 14.56
CA SER A 195 25.83 -12.60 13.96
C SER A 195 27.11 -13.09 13.29
N GLU A 196 27.23 -14.38 12.95
CA GLU A 196 28.40 -15.02 12.32
C GLU A 196 28.78 -14.44 10.93
N ASN A 197 28.47 -13.16 10.66
CA ASN A 197 28.75 -12.51 9.39
C ASN A 197 30.20 -12.04 9.31
N THR A 198 30.89 -12.49 8.26
CA THR A 198 32.29 -12.17 7.99
C THR A 198 32.44 -10.91 7.12
N TYR A 199 33.66 -10.37 7.07
CA TYR A 199 34.03 -9.31 6.15
C TYR A 199 33.60 -9.58 4.69
N LYS A 200 33.70 -10.84 4.23
CA LYS A 200 33.24 -11.23 2.89
C LYS A 200 31.73 -11.05 2.68
N TYR A 201 30.93 -11.23 3.72
CA TYR A 201 29.48 -10.99 3.66
C TYR A 201 29.18 -9.51 3.39
N PHE A 202 29.81 -8.59 4.12
CA PHE A 202 29.58 -7.16 3.95
C PHE A 202 30.09 -6.63 2.60
N LEU A 203 31.21 -7.15 2.10
CA LEU A 203 31.67 -6.83 0.74
C LEU A 203 30.62 -7.20 -0.33
N LYS A 204 29.94 -8.32 -0.21
CA LYS A 204 28.87 -8.72 -1.15
C LYS A 204 27.73 -7.70 -1.21
N VAL A 205 27.40 -7.09 -0.08
CA VAL A 205 26.31 -6.10 0.02
C VAL A 205 26.59 -4.89 -0.88
N ILE A 206 27.87 -4.54 -1.08
CA ILE A 206 28.29 -3.42 -1.92
C ILE A 206 28.63 -3.89 -3.34
N GLU A 207 29.40 -4.96 -3.49
CA GLU A 207 29.94 -5.40 -4.78
C GLU A 207 28.87 -5.98 -5.72
N ILE A 208 27.88 -6.70 -5.19
CA ILE A 208 26.80 -7.25 -6.04
C ILE A 208 25.94 -6.14 -6.68
N PRO A 209 25.40 -5.15 -5.94
CA PRO A 209 24.69 -4.03 -6.55
C PRO A 209 25.52 -3.24 -7.55
N LEU A 210 26.80 -2.98 -7.21
CA LEU A 210 27.73 -2.28 -8.11
C LEU A 210 27.89 -3.02 -9.44
N LEU A 211 28.11 -4.32 -9.40
CA LEU A 211 28.27 -5.12 -10.61
C LEU A 211 26.97 -5.29 -11.40
N ASN A 212 25.82 -5.39 -10.73
CA ASN A 212 24.53 -5.41 -11.42
C ASN A 212 24.28 -4.12 -12.22
N VAL A 213 24.43 -2.97 -11.57
CA VAL A 213 24.28 -1.67 -12.24
C VAL A 213 25.31 -1.51 -13.37
N ALA A 214 26.53 -1.97 -13.17
CA ALA A 214 27.54 -1.92 -14.22
C ALA A 214 27.20 -2.81 -15.43
N LYS A 215 26.62 -4.01 -15.20
CA LYS A 215 26.14 -4.90 -16.28
C LYS A 215 25.01 -4.28 -17.07
N GLU A 216 24.09 -3.58 -16.42
CA GLU A 216 22.98 -2.90 -17.09
C GLU A 216 23.43 -1.67 -17.90
N LYS A 217 24.39 -0.89 -17.36
CA LYS A 217 24.86 0.35 -17.99
C LYS A 217 25.88 0.15 -19.10
N PHE A 218 26.70 -0.90 -19.04
CA PHE A 218 27.82 -1.08 -19.95
C PHE A 218 27.68 -2.36 -20.80
N LYS A 219 27.87 -2.21 -22.12
CA LYS A 219 27.65 -3.26 -23.11
C LYS A 219 28.73 -4.38 -23.09
N SER A 220 29.86 -4.19 -22.43
CA SER A 220 30.94 -5.17 -22.40
C SER A 220 31.73 -5.14 -21.11
N GLN A 221 32.34 -6.31 -20.75
CA GLN A 221 33.23 -6.40 -19.60
C GLN A 221 34.46 -5.46 -19.71
N LEU A 222 34.91 -5.14 -20.94
CA LEU A 222 35.98 -4.18 -21.14
C LEU A 222 35.56 -2.77 -20.72
N GLN A 223 34.36 -2.33 -21.14
CA GLN A 223 33.82 -1.02 -20.73
C GLN A 223 33.57 -0.98 -19.20
N MET A 224 33.05 -2.06 -18.63
CA MET A 224 32.87 -2.17 -17.18
C MET A 224 34.22 -2.01 -16.44
N ALA A 225 35.24 -2.75 -16.86
CA ALA A 225 36.56 -2.70 -16.24
C ALA A 225 37.17 -1.28 -16.30
N THR A 226 37.07 -0.64 -17.46
CA THR A 226 37.56 0.75 -17.66
C THR A 226 36.79 1.73 -16.75
N LYS A 227 35.47 1.64 -16.71
CA LYS A 227 34.63 2.59 -15.93
C LYS A 227 34.73 2.38 -14.42
N LEU A 228 34.92 1.15 -13.98
CA LEU A 228 35.14 0.82 -12.56
C LEU A 228 36.61 0.95 -12.14
N ASN A 229 37.50 1.34 -13.06
CA ASN A 229 38.95 1.38 -12.84
C ASN A 229 39.52 0.07 -12.26
N LEU A 230 39.04 -1.07 -12.80
CA LEU A 230 39.47 -2.40 -12.41
C LEU A 230 40.24 -3.07 -13.54
N ASN A 231 41.21 -3.93 -13.17
CA ASN A 231 41.79 -4.84 -14.13
C ASN A 231 40.73 -5.86 -14.62
N ARG A 232 40.75 -6.18 -15.93
CA ARG A 232 39.79 -7.14 -16.53
C ARG A 232 39.78 -8.50 -15.82
N ILE A 233 40.94 -9.00 -15.40
CA ILE A 233 41.07 -10.29 -14.69
C ILE A 233 40.36 -10.19 -13.32
N THR A 234 40.56 -9.08 -12.62
CA THR A 234 39.90 -8.84 -11.31
C THR A 234 38.39 -8.76 -11.46
N LEU A 235 37.88 -8.00 -12.46
CA LEU A 235 36.46 -7.90 -12.75
C LEU A 235 35.86 -9.27 -13.08
N ARG A 236 36.50 -10.03 -13.96
CA ARG A 236 36.08 -11.39 -14.32
C ARG A 236 35.96 -12.30 -13.11
N LYS A 237 36.98 -12.33 -12.26
CA LYS A 237 36.96 -13.12 -11.01
C LYS A 237 35.80 -12.72 -10.09
N LYS A 238 35.51 -11.43 -9.96
CA LYS A 238 34.38 -10.97 -9.15
C LYS A 238 33.02 -11.37 -9.76
N ILE A 239 32.87 -11.28 -11.08
CA ILE A 239 31.65 -11.72 -11.78
C ILE A 239 31.46 -13.25 -11.57
N GLU A 240 32.50 -14.05 -11.77
CA GLU A 240 32.46 -15.49 -11.55
C GLU A 240 32.16 -15.85 -10.08
N GLN A 241 32.74 -15.13 -9.14
CA GLN A 241 32.51 -15.33 -7.71
C GLN A 241 31.05 -15.06 -7.28
N TYR A 242 30.39 -14.05 -7.83
CA TYR A 242 29.07 -13.63 -7.37
C TYR A 242 27.92 -14.12 -8.23
N PHE A 243 28.14 -14.42 -9.49
CA PHE A 243 27.10 -14.80 -10.44
C PHE A 243 27.31 -16.20 -11.07
N GLY A 244 28.41 -16.87 -10.75
CA GLY A 244 28.79 -18.14 -11.37
C GLY A 244 29.31 -17.98 -12.80
N ASN A 245 29.70 -19.11 -13.41
CA ASN A 245 30.07 -19.15 -14.84
C ASN A 245 28.83 -19.13 -15.72
N ASN A 246 28.08 -18.05 -15.77
CA ASN A 246 27.19 -17.82 -16.89
C ASN A 246 28.03 -17.27 -18.04
N ASN A 247 28.68 -18.21 -18.74
CA ASN A 247 29.15 -17.98 -20.09
C ASN A 247 27.90 -17.98 -20.97
N ASP A 248 27.42 -16.78 -21.37
CA ASP A 248 26.82 -16.54 -22.69
C ASP A 248 26.94 -15.05 -23.00
#